data_9c6eefd38b2e37a9a84b92fa8b181918
#
_entry.id   9c6eefd38b2e37a9a84b92fa8b181918
#
_cell.length_a   1.000
_cell.length_b   1.000
_cell.length_c   1.000
_cell.angle_alpha   90.00
_cell.angle_beta   90.00
_cell.angle_gamma   90.00
#
_symmetry.space_group_name_H-M   'P 1'
#
loop_
_entity.id
_entity.type
_entity.pdbx_description
1 polymer ?
#
loop_
_entity_poly.entity_id
_entity_poly.type
_entity_poly.pdbx_seq_one_letter_code
_entity_poly.pdbx_strand_id
1 'polypeptide(L)'
;MYQPERLDLSRRCECAFLLFFVISGFPTSLKAEVVNLSWDNDLLTGTDRGYTNGVRFSYLTDTADENDGKSARFARVLRDELRFLPGIGTVDSKQAVSLSLRQFMVTPEDITVEDPQFDDIPYAGHLSLSGTLWSWNADTITGFGAHIGVIGPESGAESVQKWVHKATGSDKPQGWGNQLGTDVVGGIQAAHGRKLLQLGQGGNIEQRVSVIGSGLLSSFRTSAKTGLVWQLGRNLPINFVPDYAGTSSTIALPGSFKDSGSSWSVYVGLGVEYVGYSYIDDNAGAYRFDEGPLIGQLGLGATWQWDHLLAAVTLRASTSEDERHKDNFSFGTLSVSWAL
;
A
#
# COMPACT_ATOMS: atom_id res chain seq x y z
N MET A 1 -41.18 17.26 1.46
CA MET A 1 -40.34 18.48 1.38
C MET A 1 -39.03 18.12 2.07
N TYR A 2 -38.08 17.61 1.31
CA TYR A 2 -36.81 17.04 1.80
C TYR A 2 -35.80 18.19 1.81
N GLN A 3 -35.28 18.57 2.96
CA GLN A 3 -34.15 19.50 3.06
C GLN A 3 -32.85 18.70 3.07
N PRO A 4 -31.88 18.98 2.19
CA PRO A 4 -30.56 18.37 2.28
C PRO A 4 -29.80 19.00 3.45
N GLU A 5 -29.32 18.17 4.37
CA GLU A 5 -28.37 18.56 5.40
C GLU A 5 -27.08 19.08 4.74
N ARG A 6 -26.68 20.27 5.14
CA ARG A 6 -25.42 20.86 4.72
C ARG A 6 -24.28 20.07 5.39
N LEU A 7 -23.51 19.38 4.59
CA LEU A 7 -22.25 18.77 5.00
C LEU A 7 -21.31 19.84 5.59
N ASP A 8 -21.09 19.77 6.89
CA ASP A 8 -20.13 20.65 7.59
C ASP A 8 -18.71 20.14 7.35
N LEU A 9 -18.06 20.70 6.35
CA LEU A 9 -16.68 20.40 5.94
C LEU A 9 -15.63 20.87 6.95
N SER A 10 -15.99 21.67 7.98
CA SER A 10 -15.03 22.27 8.91
C SER A 10 -14.48 21.27 9.93
N ARG A 11 -15.26 20.26 10.32
CA ARG A 11 -14.82 19.22 11.27
C ARG A 11 -14.00 18.09 10.65
N ARG A 12 -14.01 17.92 9.31
CA ARG A 12 -13.29 16.86 8.61
C ARG A 12 -11.81 17.18 8.35
N CYS A 13 -11.42 18.46 8.40
CA CYS A 13 -10.04 18.88 8.21
C CYS A 13 -9.13 18.71 9.46
N GLU A 14 -9.68 18.60 10.67
CA GLU A 14 -8.86 18.55 11.89
C GLU A 14 -8.16 17.20 12.09
N CYS A 15 -8.69 16.11 11.55
CA CYS A 15 -8.08 14.78 11.66
C CYS A 15 -6.85 14.60 10.76
N ALA A 16 -6.74 15.32 9.66
CA ALA A 16 -5.55 15.30 8.80
C ALA A 16 -4.34 16.00 9.45
N PHE A 17 -4.57 16.89 10.42
CA PHE A 17 -3.52 17.66 11.09
C PHE A 17 -2.83 16.92 12.23
N LEU A 18 -3.44 15.90 12.83
CA LEU A 18 -2.86 15.15 13.96
C LEU A 18 -1.72 14.20 13.57
N LEU A 19 -1.57 13.87 12.29
CA LEU A 19 -0.47 13.05 11.79
C LEU A 19 0.85 13.84 11.61
N PHE A 20 0.82 15.17 11.66
CA PHE A 20 1.97 16.03 11.33
C PHE A 20 2.94 16.34 12.49
N PHE A 21 2.66 15.94 13.73
CA PHE A 21 3.38 16.48 14.90
C PHE A 21 4.46 15.60 15.53
N VAL A 22 4.87 14.48 14.94
CA VAL A 22 5.86 13.56 15.58
C VAL A 22 7.28 13.65 14.99
N ILE A 23 7.53 14.52 14.00
CA ILE A 23 8.80 14.48 13.26
C ILE A 23 9.66 15.76 13.50
N SER A 24 10.05 16.03 14.72
CA SER A 24 11.09 17.03 14.96
C SER A 24 12.22 16.43 15.81
N GLY A 25 13.29 15.97 15.17
CA GLY A 25 14.50 15.61 15.90
C GLY A 25 15.40 14.51 15.36
N PHE A 26 15.48 14.27 14.06
CA PHE A 26 16.46 13.33 13.49
C PHE A 26 17.68 14.05 12.91
N PRO A 27 18.90 13.51 13.10
CA PRO A 27 20.11 14.14 12.62
C PRO A 27 20.23 14.03 11.08
N THR A 28 20.62 15.12 10.46
CA THR A 28 20.83 15.27 9.02
C THR A 28 22.16 14.64 8.58
N SER A 29 22.15 13.37 8.25
CA SER A 29 23.19 12.81 7.37
C SER A 29 22.46 12.05 6.26
N LEU A 30 22.74 12.38 5.01
CA LEU A 30 22.19 11.73 3.82
C LEU A 30 22.50 10.23 3.85
N LYS A 31 21.61 9.45 4.44
CA LYS A 31 21.59 8.01 4.35
C LYS A 31 20.41 7.62 3.47
N ALA A 32 20.56 6.58 2.68
CA ALA A 32 19.50 6.10 1.80
C ALA A 32 18.36 5.37 2.55
N GLU A 33 18.44 5.30 3.87
CA GLU A 33 17.38 4.75 4.71
C GLU A 33 16.11 5.59 4.63
N VAL A 34 14.98 4.94 4.46
CA VAL A 34 13.69 5.63 4.36
C VAL A 34 12.69 5.01 5.34
N VAL A 35 12.00 5.86 6.08
CA VAL A 35 10.84 5.49 6.87
C VAL A 35 9.59 5.98 6.14
N ASN A 36 8.57 5.14 6.07
CA ASN A 36 7.29 5.48 5.46
C ASN A 36 6.14 5.16 6.40
N LEU A 37 5.17 6.07 6.46
CA LEU A 37 3.87 5.86 7.06
C LEU A 37 2.81 6.11 6.01
N SER A 38 1.88 5.17 5.85
CA SER A 38 0.72 5.35 4.98
C SER A 38 -0.57 4.98 5.69
N TRP A 39 -1.62 5.66 5.28
CA TRP A 39 -2.96 5.47 5.74
C TRP A 39 -3.91 5.34 4.57
N ASP A 40 -4.58 4.20 4.51
CA ASP A 40 -5.62 3.90 3.53
C ASP A 40 -6.98 4.13 4.16
N ASN A 41 -7.89 4.78 3.45
CA ASN A 41 -9.25 4.97 3.94
C ASN A 41 -10.24 5.18 2.79
N ASP A 42 -11.41 4.58 2.89
CA ASP A 42 -12.52 4.69 1.95
C ASP A 42 -13.23 6.06 2.01
N LEU A 43 -13.19 6.77 3.14
CA LEU A 43 -13.72 8.13 3.27
C LEU A 43 -13.13 9.11 2.25
N LEU A 44 -11.89 8.87 1.77
CA LEU A 44 -11.24 9.71 0.77
C LEU A 44 -11.92 9.62 -0.61
N THR A 45 -12.69 8.57 -0.84
CA THR A 45 -13.44 8.34 -2.08
C THR A 45 -14.96 8.45 -1.88
N GLY A 46 -15.43 8.55 -0.63
CA GLY A 46 -16.84 8.70 -0.29
C GLY A 46 -17.64 7.40 -0.32
N THR A 47 -16.96 6.26 -0.32
CA THR A 47 -17.55 4.93 -0.14
C THR A 47 -17.28 4.45 1.30
N ASP A 48 -18.19 3.71 1.89
CA ASP A 48 -18.07 3.20 3.28
C ASP A 48 -18.42 1.70 3.27
N ARG A 49 -17.66 0.90 2.52
CA ARG A 49 -17.88 -0.53 2.35
C ARG A 49 -16.62 -1.29 1.94
N GLY A 50 -16.42 -2.46 2.53
CA GLY A 50 -15.36 -3.39 2.18
C GLY A 50 -14.03 -3.05 2.86
N TYR A 51 -13.01 -2.63 2.11
CA TYR A 51 -11.73 -2.21 2.67
C TYR A 51 -11.85 -0.84 3.34
N THR A 52 -12.15 -0.82 4.62
CA THR A 52 -12.52 0.40 5.34
C THR A 52 -11.31 1.22 5.77
N ASN A 53 -10.26 0.57 6.25
CA ASN A 53 -9.08 1.26 6.79
C ASN A 53 -7.84 0.38 6.74
N GLY A 54 -6.69 1.00 6.51
CA GLY A 54 -5.39 0.37 6.62
C GLY A 54 -4.31 1.33 7.05
N VAL A 55 -3.43 0.89 7.93
CA VAL A 55 -2.22 1.63 8.34
C VAL A 55 -1.01 0.77 8.05
N ARG A 56 0.04 1.39 7.52
CA ARG A 56 1.28 0.71 7.22
C ARG A 56 2.46 1.58 7.63
N PHE A 57 3.36 0.97 8.37
CA PHE A 57 4.67 1.50 8.67
C PHE A 57 5.71 0.69 7.91
N SER A 58 6.61 1.34 7.19
CA SER A 58 7.66 0.66 6.43
C SER A 58 9.01 1.32 6.66
N TYR A 59 10.05 0.51 6.60
CA TYR A 59 11.44 0.90 6.65
C TYR A 59 12.18 0.31 5.45
N LEU A 60 12.96 1.14 4.76
CA LEU A 60 13.87 0.73 3.70
C LEU A 60 15.29 0.91 4.18
N THR A 61 16.12 -0.12 4.04
CA THR A 61 17.54 -0.07 4.40
C THR A 61 18.33 0.84 3.45
N ASP A 62 19.53 1.19 3.84
CA ASP A 62 20.55 1.65 2.90
C ASP A 62 20.80 0.63 1.79
N THR A 63 21.33 1.11 0.67
CA THR A 63 21.73 0.23 -0.42
C THR A 63 22.94 -0.62 -0.03
N ALA A 64 22.97 -1.85 -0.54
CA ALA A 64 23.95 -2.86 -0.16
C ALA A 64 25.42 -2.44 -0.36
N ASP A 65 25.70 -1.57 -1.31
CA ASP A 65 27.07 -1.21 -1.75
C ASP A 65 27.47 0.25 -1.45
N GLU A 66 26.54 1.09 -0.98
CA GLU A 66 26.83 2.53 -0.78
C GLU A 66 27.34 2.88 0.63
N ASN A 67 27.20 1.95 1.59
CA ASN A 67 27.51 2.23 2.99
C ASN A 67 27.98 0.95 3.72
N ASP A 68 28.82 1.12 4.75
CA ASP A 68 29.21 0.03 5.67
C ASP A 68 28.32 -0.05 6.91
N GLY A 69 27.17 0.63 6.89
CA GLY A 69 26.19 0.60 7.96
C GLY A 69 25.59 -0.81 8.19
N LYS A 70 24.95 -0.99 9.35
CA LYS A 70 24.33 -2.29 9.69
C LYS A 70 23.20 -2.65 8.73
N SER A 71 22.42 -1.65 8.29
CA SER A 71 21.30 -1.84 7.36
C SER A 71 21.79 -2.24 5.96
N ALA A 72 22.83 -1.56 5.44
CA ALA A 72 23.48 -1.93 4.18
C ALA A 72 24.09 -3.33 4.22
N ARG A 73 24.73 -3.70 5.36
CA ARG A 73 25.25 -5.06 5.55
C ARG A 73 24.13 -6.10 5.52
N PHE A 74 23.00 -5.83 6.14
CA PHE A 74 21.84 -6.72 6.09
C PHE A 74 21.34 -6.91 4.66
N ALA A 75 21.19 -5.84 3.90
CA ALA A 75 20.81 -5.90 2.49
C ALA A 75 21.82 -6.69 1.65
N ARG A 76 23.13 -6.51 1.91
CA ARG A 76 24.22 -7.23 1.24
C ARG A 76 24.16 -8.74 1.50
N VAL A 77 23.98 -9.16 2.75
CA VAL A 77 23.86 -10.58 3.10
C VAL A 77 22.68 -11.21 2.38
N LEU A 78 21.50 -10.57 2.41
CA LEU A 78 20.33 -11.10 1.71
C LEU A 78 20.52 -11.13 0.18
N ARG A 79 21.16 -10.13 -0.41
CA ARG A 79 21.51 -10.14 -1.84
C ARG A 79 22.39 -11.34 -2.17
N ASP A 80 23.45 -11.59 -1.40
CA ASP A 80 24.43 -12.63 -1.67
C ASP A 80 23.83 -14.03 -1.54
N GLU A 81 22.95 -14.23 -0.56
CA GLU A 81 22.21 -15.49 -0.36
C GLU A 81 21.13 -15.71 -1.45
N LEU A 82 20.49 -14.64 -1.91
CA LEU A 82 19.36 -14.73 -2.87
C LEU A 82 19.77 -14.39 -4.31
N ARG A 83 21.06 -14.28 -4.61
CA ARG A 83 21.56 -13.94 -5.96
C ARG A 83 21.16 -14.92 -7.07
N PHE A 84 20.68 -16.10 -6.71
CA PHE A 84 20.14 -17.08 -7.66
C PHE A 84 18.76 -16.67 -8.22
N LEU A 85 18.06 -15.72 -7.57
CA LEU A 85 16.79 -15.20 -8.04
C LEU A 85 16.99 -14.27 -9.23
N PRO A 86 16.09 -14.29 -10.22
CA PRO A 86 16.19 -13.46 -11.42
C PRO A 86 16.22 -11.96 -11.09
N GLY A 87 17.20 -11.24 -11.60
CA GLY A 87 17.34 -9.79 -11.42
C GLY A 87 17.96 -9.35 -10.10
N ILE A 88 18.30 -10.28 -9.19
CA ILE A 88 19.03 -9.97 -7.94
C ILE A 88 20.54 -10.02 -8.22
N GLY A 89 21.26 -8.98 -7.75
CA GLY A 89 22.72 -8.90 -7.87
C GLY A 89 23.24 -8.79 -9.32
N THR A 90 22.41 -8.28 -10.24
CA THR A 90 22.83 -8.00 -11.61
C THR A 90 23.79 -6.81 -11.64
N VAL A 91 24.68 -6.78 -12.66
CA VAL A 91 25.60 -5.65 -12.88
C VAL A 91 24.82 -4.34 -12.97
N ASP A 92 25.35 -3.28 -12.37
CA ASP A 92 24.76 -1.94 -12.34
C ASP A 92 23.41 -1.82 -11.60
N SER A 93 23.00 -2.85 -10.85
CA SER A 93 21.82 -2.76 -10.00
C SER A 93 22.15 -2.46 -8.54
N LYS A 94 21.34 -1.61 -7.91
CA LYS A 94 21.35 -1.34 -6.48
C LYS A 94 20.42 -2.31 -5.79
N GLN A 95 20.70 -2.65 -4.52
CA GLN A 95 19.85 -3.52 -3.71
C GLN A 95 19.60 -2.91 -2.34
N ALA A 96 18.36 -3.05 -1.86
CA ALA A 96 17.96 -2.71 -0.50
C ALA A 96 16.84 -3.63 -0.03
N VAL A 97 16.61 -3.64 1.28
CA VAL A 97 15.52 -4.43 1.89
C VAL A 97 14.49 -3.49 2.47
N SER A 98 13.22 -3.71 2.13
CA SER A 98 12.11 -3.09 2.85
C SER A 98 11.51 -4.05 3.86
N LEU A 99 11.20 -3.52 5.05
CA LEU A 99 10.42 -4.18 6.10
C LEU A 99 9.14 -3.38 6.29
N SER A 100 8.00 -4.05 6.39
CA SER A 100 6.71 -3.37 6.56
C SER A 100 5.85 -4.07 7.58
N LEU A 101 5.26 -3.30 8.49
CA LEU A 101 4.17 -3.71 9.38
C LEU A 101 2.88 -3.08 8.85
N ARG A 102 1.90 -3.91 8.53
CA ARG A 102 0.62 -3.48 8.00
C ARG A 102 -0.52 -4.03 8.85
N GLN A 103 -1.43 -3.15 9.23
CA GLN A 103 -2.74 -3.53 9.72
C GLN A 103 -3.80 -3.02 8.74
N PHE A 104 -4.78 -3.84 8.45
CA PHE A 104 -5.97 -3.41 7.73
C PHE A 104 -7.21 -4.12 8.24
N MET A 105 -8.35 -3.59 7.89
CA MET A 105 -9.64 -4.13 8.25
C MET A 105 -10.63 -4.01 7.10
N VAL A 106 -11.51 -4.99 7.05
CA VAL A 106 -12.72 -4.98 6.21
C VAL A 106 -13.93 -5.05 7.12
N THR A 107 -14.97 -4.31 6.76
CA THR A 107 -16.23 -4.28 7.52
C THR A 107 -17.42 -4.26 6.57
N PRO A 108 -18.59 -4.72 7.00
CA PRO A 108 -19.84 -4.48 6.28
C PRO A 108 -20.13 -2.99 6.13
N GLU A 109 -21.07 -2.65 5.25
CA GLU A 109 -21.49 -1.28 4.98
C GLU A 109 -22.08 -0.61 6.22
N ASP A 110 -22.96 -1.29 6.97
CA ASP A 110 -23.53 -0.75 8.22
C ASP A 110 -22.77 -1.28 9.43
N ILE A 111 -21.80 -0.51 9.90
CA ILE A 111 -21.00 -0.85 11.09
C ILE A 111 -21.77 -0.68 12.41
N THR A 112 -22.95 -0.07 12.41
CA THR A 112 -23.76 0.16 13.63
C THR A 112 -24.57 -1.05 14.05
N VAL A 113 -24.70 -2.06 13.17
CA VAL A 113 -25.39 -3.31 13.43
C VAL A 113 -24.49 -4.26 14.20
N GLU A 114 -25.00 -4.79 15.34
CA GLU A 114 -24.30 -5.78 16.17
C GLU A 114 -24.41 -7.20 15.60
N ASP A 115 -25.59 -7.54 15.07
CA ASP A 115 -25.87 -8.87 14.51
C ASP A 115 -25.09 -9.14 13.19
N PRO A 116 -24.80 -10.42 12.87
CA PRO A 116 -24.15 -10.77 11.61
C PRO A 116 -24.95 -10.33 10.38
N GLN A 117 -24.32 -9.61 9.47
CA GLN A 117 -24.91 -9.14 8.21
C GLN A 117 -24.57 -10.13 7.09
N PHE A 118 -25.28 -11.25 7.03
CA PHE A 118 -24.98 -12.36 6.12
C PHE A 118 -25.09 -12.04 4.63
N ASP A 119 -25.68 -10.90 4.27
CA ASP A 119 -25.76 -10.44 2.88
C ASP A 119 -24.57 -9.53 2.47
N ASP A 120 -23.59 -9.37 3.36
CA ASP A 120 -22.41 -8.52 3.16
C ASP A 120 -21.11 -9.25 3.54
N ILE A 121 -19.97 -8.58 3.44
CA ILE A 121 -18.66 -9.10 3.85
C ILE A 121 -18.57 -9.24 5.37
N PRO A 122 -17.93 -10.29 5.91
CA PRO A 122 -17.71 -10.41 7.34
C PRO A 122 -16.72 -9.35 7.86
N TYR A 123 -16.83 -8.98 9.13
CA TYR A 123 -15.74 -8.26 9.78
C TYR A 123 -14.47 -9.11 9.76
N ALA A 124 -13.36 -8.51 9.35
CA ALA A 124 -12.05 -9.14 9.44
C ALA A 124 -10.95 -8.10 9.68
N GLY A 125 -10.12 -8.36 10.65
CA GLY A 125 -8.87 -7.61 10.87
C GLY A 125 -7.68 -8.45 10.47
N HIS A 126 -6.65 -7.81 9.92
CA HIS A 126 -5.40 -8.46 9.53
C HIS A 126 -4.21 -7.62 9.97
N LEU A 127 -3.22 -8.24 10.61
CA LEU A 127 -1.93 -7.64 10.97
C LEU A 127 -0.81 -8.49 10.38
N SER A 128 0.10 -7.90 9.62
CA SER A 128 1.20 -8.63 9.00
C SER A 128 2.52 -7.90 9.04
N LEU A 129 3.59 -8.68 9.10
CA LEU A 129 4.97 -8.26 8.90
C LEU A 129 5.46 -8.83 7.57
N SER A 130 6.07 -8.00 6.73
CA SER A 130 6.66 -8.40 5.46
C SER A 130 8.08 -7.89 5.30
N GLY A 131 8.90 -8.66 4.56
CA GLY A 131 10.23 -8.26 4.14
C GLY A 131 10.40 -8.51 2.64
N THR A 132 10.99 -7.55 1.91
CA THR A 132 11.23 -7.66 0.47
C THR A 132 12.62 -7.18 0.14
N LEU A 133 13.40 -8.04 -0.53
CA LEU A 133 14.66 -7.66 -1.16
C LEU A 133 14.36 -7.08 -2.53
N TRP A 134 14.77 -5.83 -2.74
CA TRP A 134 14.65 -5.11 -3.98
C TRP A 134 15.98 -5.03 -4.72
N SER A 135 15.93 -5.15 -6.04
CA SER A 135 17.03 -4.87 -6.95
C SER A 135 16.52 -3.96 -8.06
N TRP A 136 17.20 -2.86 -8.32
CA TRP A 136 16.77 -1.88 -9.32
C TRP A 136 17.94 -1.18 -10.01
N ASN A 137 17.67 -0.72 -11.20
CA ASN A 137 18.51 0.19 -11.97
C ASN A 137 17.66 1.29 -12.62
N ALA A 138 18.20 1.99 -13.62
CA ALA A 138 17.47 3.06 -14.30
C ALA A 138 16.20 2.59 -15.04
N ASP A 139 16.09 1.31 -15.42
CA ASP A 139 15.06 0.80 -16.31
C ASP A 139 14.20 -0.31 -15.72
N THR A 140 14.68 -0.99 -14.70
CA THR A 140 13.98 -2.13 -14.09
C THR A 140 14.01 -2.07 -12.57
N ILE A 141 12.98 -2.63 -11.97
CA ILE A 141 12.89 -2.92 -10.53
C ILE A 141 12.35 -4.32 -10.33
N THR A 142 12.99 -5.10 -9.47
CA THR A 142 12.56 -6.46 -9.13
C THR A 142 12.57 -6.62 -7.63
N GLY A 143 11.54 -7.25 -7.07
CA GLY A 143 11.43 -7.52 -5.65
C GLY A 143 11.03 -8.96 -5.38
N PHE A 144 11.64 -9.57 -4.37
CA PHE A 144 11.23 -10.87 -3.83
C PHE A 144 11.08 -10.75 -2.33
N GLY A 145 9.97 -11.22 -1.80
CA GLY A 145 9.67 -11.07 -0.40
C GLY A 145 8.85 -12.19 0.19
N ALA A 146 8.73 -12.14 1.51
CA ALA A 146 7.86 -13.01 2.28
C ALA A 146 7.11 -12.19 3.32
N HIS A 147 5.98 -12.72 3.77
CA HIS A 147 5.20 -12.14 4.85
C HIS A 147 4.63 -13.21 5.76
N ILE A 148 4.37 -12.82 6.99
CA ILE A 148 3.61 -13.57 7.99
C ILE A 148 2.64 -12.62 8.67
N GLY A 149 1.46 -13.09 9.03
CA GLY A 149 0.46 -12.28 9.69
C GLY A 149 -0.54 -13.10 10.47
N VAL A 150 -1.45 -12.39 11.11
CA VAL A 150 -2.59 -12.95 11.82
C VAL A 150 -3.86 -12.26 11.34
N ILE A 151 -4.90 -13.06 11.14
CA ILE A 151 -6.26 -12.57 10.88
C ILE A 151 -7.13 -12.79 12.12
N GLY A 152 -8.18 -12.01 12.27
CA GLY A 152 -9.13 -12.11 13.37
C GLY A 152 -8.81 -11.19 14.56
N PRO A 153 -9.34 -11.50 15.76
CA PRO A 153 -9.25 -10.65 16.96
C PRO A 153 -7.82 -10.21 17.31
N GLU A 154 -6.83 -11.08 17.17
CA GLU A 154 -5.43 -10.82 17.50
C GLU A 154 -4.76 -9.81 16.57
N SER A 155 -5.38 -9.46 15.46
CA SER A 155 -4.95 -8.34 14.61
C SER A 155 -5.06 -6.97 15.30
N GLY A 156 -5.90 -6.86 16.35
CA GLY A 156 -6.17 -5.63 17.08
C GLY A 156 -7.00 -4.60 16.29
N ALA A 157 -7.55 -4.95 15.13
CA ALA A 157 -8.28 -4.06 14.24
C ALA A 157 -9.51 -3.42 14.90
N GLU A 158 -10.28 -4.20 15.67
CA GLU A 158 -11.40 -3.71 16.47
C GLU A 158 -11.01 -2.53 17.36
N SER A 159 -9.92 -2.68 18.11
CA SER A 159 -9.44 -1.66 19.05
C SER A 159 -9.04 -0.39 18.32
N VAL A 160 -8.35 -0.53 17.18
CA VAL A 160 -7.92 0.60 16.34
C VAL A 160 -9.13 1.30 15.74
N GLN A 161 -10.09 0.60 15.15
CA GLN A 161 -11.27 1.21 14.57
C GLN A 161 -12.10 1.94 15.65
N LYS A 162 -12.37 1.31 16.77
CA LYS A 162 -13.11 1.93 17.89
C LYS A 162 -12.42 3.19 18.41
N TRP A 163 -11.09 3.18 18.47
CA TRP A 163 -10.32 4.36 18.89
C TRP A 163 -10.41 5.50 17.86
N VAL A 164 -10.23 5.19 16.57
CA VAL A 164 -10.33 6.17 15.48
C VAL A 164 -11.73 6.79 15.44
N HIS A 165 -12.78 5.97 15.43
CA HIS A 165 -14.17 6.45 15.38
C HIS A 165 -14.52 7.30 16.60
N LYS A 166 -14.04 6.96 17.78
CA LYS A 166 -14.19 7.80 18.99
C LYS A 166 -13.50 9.15 18.82
N ALA A 167 -12.29 9.18 18.23
CA ALA A 167 -11.53 10.40 18.04
C ALA A 167 -12.13 11.31 16.95
N THR A 168 -12.71 10.74 15.91
CA THR A 168 -13.31 11.46 14.77
C THR A 168 -14.79 11.81 14.99
N GLY A 169 -15.44 11.22 15.99
CA GLY A 169 -16.88 11.34 16.21
C GLY A 169 -17.72 10.57 15.18
N SER A 170 -17.13 9.58 14.50
CA SER A 170 -17.82 8.67 13.57
C SER A 170 -18.67 7.64 14.32
N ASP A 171 -19.55 6.96 13.58
CA ASP A 171 -20.42 5.92 14.13
C ASP A 171 -19.61 4.80 14.79
N LYS A 172 -20.15 4.26 15.88
CA LYS A 172 -19.46 3.23 16.66
C LYS A 172 -19.62 1.86 15.99
N PRO A 173 -18.53 1.18 15.62
CA PRO A 173 -18.59 -0.18 15.07
C PRO A 173 -19.01 -1.18 16.16
N GLN A 174 -20.08 -1.94 15.90
CA GLN A 174 -20.68 -2.83 16.89
C GLN A 174 -20.54 -4.33 16.53
N GLY A 175 -20.35 -4.67 15.24
CA GLY A 175 -20.38 -6.07 14.77
C GLY A 175 -19.06 -6.85 14.94
N TRP A 176 -18.03 -6.32 15.57
CA TRP A 176 -16.73 -6.98 15.77
C TRP A 176 -16.80 -8.30 16.54
N GLY A 177 -17.84 -8.52 17.34
CA GLY A 177 -18.07 -9.81 18.00
C GLY A 177 -18.30 -10.99 17.03
N ASN A 178 -18.64 -10.69 15.77
CA ASN A 178 -18.92 -11.65 14.70
C ASN A 178 -17.80 -11.67 13.62
N GLN A 179 -16.60 -11.15 13.92
CA GLN A 179 -15.49 -11.17 12.97
C GLN A 179 -14.99 -12.59 12.70
N LEU A 180 -14.27 -12.75 11.60
CA LEU A 180 -13.56 -14.00 11.29
C LEU A 180 -12.65 -14.42 12.44
N GLY A 181 -12.56 -15.73 12.67
CA GLY A 181 -11.74 -16.29 13.74
C GLY A 181 -10.24 -16.04 13.52
N THR A 182 -9.46 -16.32 14.58
CA THR A 182 -8.00 -16.18 14.54
C THR A 182 -7.37 -17.27 13.71
N ASP A 183 -6.50 -16.86 12.77
CA ASP A 183 -5.63 -17.76 12.04
C ASP A 183 -4.29 -17.10 11.72
N VAL A 184 -3.25 -17.92 11.53
CA VAL A 184 -1.93 -17.45 11.09
C VAL A 184 -1.82 -17.64 9.58
N VAL A 185 -1.51 -16.56 8.89
CA VAL A 185 -1.39 -16.54 7.44
C VAL A 185 0.01 -16.09 7.01
N GLY A 186 0.45 -16.54 5.85
CA GLY A 186 1.75 -16.12 5.35
C GLY A 186 2.00 -16.61 3.93
N GLY A 187 3.09 -16.11 3.33
CA GLY A 187 3.41 -16.46 1.96
C GLY A 187 4.61 -15.72 1.42
N ILE A 188 4.78 -15.86 0.10
CA ILE A 188 5.85 -15.24 -0.67
C ILE A 188 5.30 -14.34 -1.76
N GLN A 189 6.08 -13.36 -2.15
CA GLN A 189 5.71 -12.41 -3.19
C GLN A 189 6.87 -12.11 -4.13
N ALA A 190 6.53 -11.80 -5.37
CA ALA A 190 7.47 -11.31 -6.35
C ALA A 190 6.86 -10.13 -7.12
N ALA A 191 7.69 -9.18 -7.50
CA ALA A 191 7.28 -8.06 -8.33
C ALA A 191 8.38 -7.73 -9.34
N HIS A 192 7.98 -7.33 -10.55
CA HIS A 192 8.89 -6.84 -11.56
C HIS A 192 8.26 -5.67 -12.31
N GLY A 193 9.00 -4.58 -12.42
CA GLY A 193 8.62 -3.42 -13.18
C GLY A 193 9.67 -3.07 -14.23
N ARG A 194 9.20 -2.54 -15.36
CA ARG A 194 10.06 -2.07 -16.45
C ARG A 194 9.56 -0.75 -17.00
N LYS A 195 10.47 0.20 -17.12
CA LYS A 195 10.24 1.44 -17.84
C LYS A 195 10.23 1.17 -19.34
N LEU A 196 9.15 1.54 -20.02
CA LEU A 196 8.97 1.33 -21.45
C LEU A 196 9.38 2.56 -22.27
N LEU A 197 9.06 3.75 -21.72
CA LEU A 197 9.31 5.04 -22.40
C LEU A 197 9.62 6.11 -21.36
N GLN A 198 10.57 6.98 -21.66
CA GLN A 198 10.82 8.22 -20.92
C GLN A 198 11.13 9.35 -21.90
N LEU A 199 10.43 10.47 -21.74
CA LEU A 199 10.57 11.68 -22.56
C LEU A 199 10.85 12.87 -21.66
N GLY A 200 11.53 13.89 -22.21
CA GLY A 200 11.80 15.15 -21.51
C GLY A 200 12.86 15.07 -20.41
N GLN A 201 13.69 14.03 -20.39
CA GLN A 201 14.72 13.83 -19.37
C GLN A 201 15.69 15.02 -19.34
N GLY A 202 15.89 15.60 -18.14
CA GLY A 202 16.68 16.83 -17.97
C GLY A 202 15.97 18.13 -18.32
N GLY A 203 14.70 18.07 -18.75
CA GLY A 203 13.85 19.23 -19.00
C GLY A 203 13.00 19.63 -17.79
N ASN A 204 12.17 20.66 -17.99
CA ASN A 204 11.26 21.13 -16.94
C ASN A 204 10.12 20.13 -16.66
N ILE A 205 9.72 19.35 -17.64
CA ILE A 205 8.66 18.35 -17.57
C ILE A 205 9.17 17.05 -18.17
N GLU A 206 9.03 15.99 -17.43
CA GLU A 206 9.37 14.63 -17.80
C GLU A 206 8.11 13.76 -17.83
N GLN A 207 8.09 12.79 -18.74
CA GLN A 207 7.02 11.79 -18.83
C GLN A 207 7.63 10.41 -18.91
N ARG A 208 6.96 9.43 -18.33
CA ARG A 208 7.33 8.03 -18.52
C ARG A 208 6.13 7.10 -18.52
N VAL A 209 6.29 5.98 -19.20
CA VAL A 209 5.37 4.86 -19.20
C VAL A 209 6.13 3.65 -18.70
N SER A 210 5.54 2.91 -17.79
CA SER A 210 6.09 1.68 -17.24
C SER A 210 5.04 0.57 -17.18
N VAL A 211 5.50 -0.66 -17.24
CA VAL A 211 4.72 -1.88 -17.01
C VAL A 211 5.17 -2.52 -15.72
N ILE A 212 4.23 -3.08 -14.98
CA ILE A 212 4.48 -3.74 -13.70
C ILE A 212 3.72 -5.05 -13.70
N GLY A 213 4.36 -6.09 -13.17
CA GLY A 213 3.73 -7.36 -12.83
C GLY A 213 4.10 -7.75 -11.41
N SER A 214 3.19 -8.38 -10.70
CA SER A 214 3.44 -8.95 -9.38
C SER A 214 2.64 -10.23 -9.16
N GLY A 215 3.17 -11.08 -8.29
CA GLY A 215 2.51 -12.31 -7.86
C GLY A 215 2.61 -12.45 -6.35
N LEU A 216 1.57 -12.94 -5.75
CA LEU A 216 1.45 -13.27 -4.34
C LEU A 216 0.97 -14.71 -4.20
N LEU A 217 1.72 -15.53 -3.51
CA LEU A 217 1.33 -16.89 -3.16
C LEU A 217 1.30 -16.99 -1.64
N SER A 218 0.09 -17.05 -1.09
CA SER A 218 -0.11 -16.93 0.35
C SER A 218 -1.39 -17.63 0.79
N SER A 219 -1.40 -18.11 2.03
CA SER A 219 -2.60 -18.60 2.69
C SER A 219 -3.61 -17.50 3.06
N PHE A 220 -3.25 -16.22 2.88
CA PHE A 220 -4.21 -15.11 2.98
C PHE A 220 -4.83 -14.77 1.63
N ARG A 221 -4.02 -14.62 0.58
CA ARG A 221 -4.46 -14.29 -0.78
C ARG A 221 -3.44 -14.82 -1.78
N THR A 222 -3.88 -15.52 -2.79
CA THR A 222 -3.05 -15.90 -3.93
C THR A 222 -3.54 -15.14 -5.16
N SER A 223 -2.66 -14.32 -5.74
CA SER A 223 -3.03 -13.48 -6.88
C SER A 223 -1.86 -13.18 -7.81
N ALA A 224 -2.20 -12.81 -9.04
CA ALA A 224 -1.27 -12.26 -10.02
C ALA A 224 -1.84 -10.96 -10.58
N LYS A 225 -1.00 -9.93 -10.63
CA LYS A 225 -1.37 -8.58 -11.06
C LYS A 225 -0.46 -8.08 -12.16
N THR A 226 -1.02 -7.35 -13.11
CA THR A 226 -0.24 -6.59 -14.09
C THR A 226 -0.90 -5.24 -14.37
N GLY A 227 -0.10 -4.26 -14.77
CA GLY A 227 -0.62 -2.93 -15.06
C GLY A 227 0.36 -2.04 -15.83
N LEU A 228 -0.19 -1.00 -16.40
CA LEU A 228 0.52 0.09 -17.07
C LEU A 228 0.35 1.37 -16.25
N VAL A 229 1.43 2.13 -16.16
CA VAL A 229 1.46 3.43 -15.47
C VAL A 229 2.02 4.48 -16.40
N TRP A 230 1.29 5.57 -16.57
CA TRP A 230 1.81 6.81 -17.12
C TRP A 230 2.06 7.80 -15.98
N GLN A 231 3.22 8.45 -15.99
CA GLN A 231 3.64 9.43 -14.99
C GLN A 231 4.14 10.69 -15.67
N LEU A 232 3.76 11.84 -15.15
CA LEU A 232 4.17 13.17 -15.58
C LEU A 232 4.70 13.93 -14.36
N GLY A 233 5.81 14.64 -14.49
CA GLY A 233 6.33 15.43 -13.38
C GLY A 233 7.60 16.20 -13.70
N ARG A 234 8.21 16.72 -12.64
CA ARG A 234 9.49 17.41 -12.69
C ARG A 234 10.48 16.71 -11.77
N ASN A 235 11.71 16.53 -12.24
CA ASN A 235 12.75 15.82 -11.49
C ASN A 235 12.26 14.45 -11.02
N LEU A 236 11.71 13.63 -11.92
CA LEU A 236 11.18 12.32 -11.57
C LEU A 236 12.26 11.47 -10.88
N PRO A 237 11.95 10.81 -9.75
CA PRO A 237 12.87 9.90 -9.08
C PRO A 237 13.15 8.67 -9.96
N ILE A 238 14.17 7.88 -9.62
CA ILE A 238 14.49 6.65 -10.36
C ILE A 238 13.31 5.67 -10.33
N ASN A 239 12.66 5.55 -9.18
CA ASN A 239 11.50 4.70 -9.04
C ASN A 239 10.34 5.17 -9.93
N PHE A 240 9.85 4.25 -10.74
CA PHE A 240 8.74 4.44 -11.68
C PHE A 240 7.51 3.58 -11.32
N VAL A 241 7.53 2.93 -10.16
CA VAL A 241 6.43 2.12 -9.63
C VAL A 241 5.67 2.96 -8.62
N PRO A 242 4.49 3.46 -8.91
CA PRO A 242 3.67 4.11 -7.90
C PRO A 242 3.13 3.07 -6.92
N ASP A 243 2.82 3.51 -5.73
CA ASP A 243 2.41 2.67 -4.61
C ASP A 243 1.24 1.74 -4.92
N TYR A 244 0.25 2.21 -5.70
CA TYR A 244 -0.92 1.38 -6.02
C TYR A 244 -0.62 0.18 -6.92
N ALA A 245 0.46 0.21 -7.67
CA ALA A 245 0.80 -0.82 -8.66
C ALA A 245 1.65 -1.96 -8.07
N GLY A 246 2.18 -1.78 -6.86
CA GLY A 246 2.96 -2.80 -6.14
C GLY A 246 2.08 -3.88 -5.50
N THR A 247 2.74 -4.85 -4.89
CA THR A 247 2.07 -5.79 -3.98
C THR A 247 1.48 -4.99 -2.82
N SER A 248 0.29 -5.37 -2.38
CA SER A 248 -0.46 -4.63 -1.34
C SER A 248 0.26 -4.51 0.02
N SER A 249 1.45 -5.05 0.16
CA SER A 249 2.19 -5.14 1.42
C SER A 249 3.42 -4.25 1.53
N THR A 250 3.86 -3.58 0.45
CA THR A 250 5.13 -2.85 0.47
C THR A 250 4.99 -1.46 -0.11
N ILE A 251 5.21 -0.44 0.71
CA ILE A 251 5.20 0.97 0.29
C ILE A 251 6.60 1.59 0.27
N ALA A 252 7.51 1.21 1.15
CA ALA A 252 8.87 1.71 1.10
C ALA A 252 9.59 1.11 -0.11
N LEU A 253 9.40 1.73 -1.26
CA LEU A 253 10.03 1.36 -2.51
C LEU A 253 11.36 2.08 -2.67
N PRO A 254 12.40 1.39 -3.15
CA PRO A 254 13.71 2.01 -3.39
C PRO A 254 13.65 3.03 -4.52
N GLY A 255 14.56 4.01 -4.49
CA GLY A 255 14.68 5.01 -5.55
C GLY A 255 13.50 5.99 -5.63
N SER A 256 12.69 6.11 -4.57
CA SER A 256 11.53 7.02 -4.52
C SER A 256 11.95 8.48 -4.32
N PHE A 257 13.13 8.71 -3.76
CA PHE A 257 13.68 10.04 -3.55
C PHE A 257 14.63 10.44 -4.67
N LYS A 258 14.62 11.72 -5.00
CA LYS A 258 15.65 12.36 -5.80
C LYS A 258 16.80 12.79 -4.88
N ASP A 259 18.03 12.65 -5.34
CA ASP A 259 19.23 12.92 -4.53
C ASP A 259 19.34 14.38 -4.05
N SER A 260 18.70 15.32 -4.73
CA SER A 260 18.68 16.74 -4.33
C SER A 260 17.50 17.48 -4.93
N GLY A 261 17.02 18.48 -4.19
CA GLY A 261 15.99 19.42 -4.61
C GLY A 261 14.56 18.90 -4.48
N SER A 262 13.63 19.68 -5.01
CA SER A 262 12.20 19.32 -5.03
C SER A 262 11.85 18.54 -6.28
N SER A 263 10.95 17.60 -6.13
CA SER A 263 10.31 16.88 -7.23
C SER A 263 8.79 16.85 -7.04
N TRP A 264 8.09 16.70 -8.13
CA TRP A 264 6.65 16.39 -8.07
C TRP A 264 6.26 15.49 -9.24
N SER A 265 5.23 14.69 -9.04
CA SER A 265 4.65 13.93 -10.13
C SER A 265 3.16 13.71 -9.94
N VAL A 266 2.48 13.52 -11.06
CA VAL A 266 1.14 12.95 -11.12
C VAL A 266 1.20 11.67 -11.93
N TYR A 267 0.32 10.72 -11.65
CA TYR A 267 0.28 9.46 -12.38
C TYR A 267 -1.13 8.92 -12.54
N VAL A 268 -1.29 8.18 -13.61
CA VAL A 268 -2.47 7.38 -13.93
C VAL A 268 -2.02 5.98 -14.23
N GLY A 269 -2.71 4.99 -13.69
CA GLY A 269 -2.41 3.60 -13.98
C GLY A 269 -3.67 2.76 -14.11
N LEU A 270 -3.56 1.79 -14.99
CA LEU A 270 -4.57 0.77 -15.24
C LEU A 270 -3.95 -0.59 -14.96
N GLY A 271 -4.71 -1.44 -14.31
CA GLY A 271 -4.25 -2.78 -13.98
C GLY A 271 -5.37 -3.79 -13.98
N VAL A 272 -4.96 -5.03 -13.97
CA VAL A 272 -5.83 -6.19 -13.77
C VAL A 272 -5.17 -7.13 -12.76
N GLU A 273 -5.97 -7.67 -11.87
CA GLU A 273 -5.59 -8.69 -10.91
C GLU A 273 -6.43 -9.94 -11.11
N TYR A 274 -5.76 -11.08 -11.19
CA TYR A 274 -6.38 -12.39 -11.09
C TYR A 274 -6.21 -12.92 -9.67
N VAL A 275 -7.30 -13.26 -9.03
CA VAL A 275 -7.36 -13.83 -7.68
C VAL A 275 -7.63 -15.32 -7.80
N GLY A 276 -6.68 -16.12 -7.37
CA GLY A 276 -6.80 -17.59 -7.37
C GLY A 276 -7.22 -18.16 -6.02
N TYR A 277 -7.06 -17.39 -4.93
CA TYR A 277 -7.47 -17.73 -3.58
C TYR A 277 -7.64 -16.49 -2.72
N SER A 278 -8.69 -16.45 -1.91
CA SER A 278 -8.95 -15.45 -0.87
C SER A 278 -9.34 -16.13 0.43
N TYR A 279 -8.61 -15.83 1.51
CA TYR A 279 -8.94 -16.35 2.84
C TYR A 279 -10.31 -15.85 3.33
N ILE A 280 -10.64 -14.59 3.03
CA ILE A 280 -11.92 -14.01 3.47
C ILE A 280 -13.08 -14.73 2.79
N ASP A 281 -12.99 -14.96 1.49
CA ASP A 281 -14.00 -15.68 0.72
C ASP A 281 -14.14 -17.16 1.18
N ASP A 282 -13.02 -17.87 1.29
CA ASP A 282 -12.99 -19.29 1.69
C ASP A 282 -13.52 -19.52 3.12
N ASN A 283 -13.38 -18.52 4.00
CA ASN A 283 -13.80 -18.57 5.40
C ASN A 283 -15.05 -17.73 5.70
N ALA A 284 -15.70 -17.16 4.70
CA ALA A 284 -16.91 -16.34 4.86
C ALA A 284 -18.09 -17.14 5.48
N GLY A 285 -18.09 -18.46 5.31
CA GLY A 285 -19.09 -19.33 5.96
C GLY A 285 -20.53 -19.04 5.50
N ALA A 286 -21.37 -18.50 6.38
CA ALA A 286 -22.74 -18.13 6.07
C ALA A 286 -22.88 -16.76 5.37
N TYR A 287 -21.83 -15.95 5.35
CA TYR A 287 -21.83 -14.67 4.63
C TYR A 287 -21.86 -14.89 3.12
N ARG A 288 -22.56 -14.02 2.43
CA ARG A 288 -22.73 -14.12 0.96
C ARG A 288 -21.70 -13.29 0.21
N PHE A 289 -20.47 -13.35 0.65
CA PHE A 289 -19.33 -12.76 -0.03
C PHE A 289 -18.75 -13.80 -1.01
N ASP A 290 -18.47 -13.39 -2.26
CA ASP A 290 -17.97 -14.26 -3.33
C ASP A 290 -17.00 -13.45 -4.17
N GLU A 291 -15.71 -13.55 -3.85
CA GLU A 291 -14.68 -12.71 -4.48
C GLU A 291 -14.48 -13.10 -5.95
N GLY A 292 -14.74 -12.14 -6.85
CA GLY A 292 -14.55 -12.33 -8.29
C GLY A 292 -13.08 -12.62 -8.64
N PRO A 293 -12.82 -13.60 -9.54
CA PRO A 293 -11.45 -13.97 -9.87
C PRO A 293 -10.71 -12.92 -10.70
N LEU A 294 -11.39 -11.94 -11.29
CA LEU A 294 -10.78 -10.93 -12.14
C LEU A 294 -11.21 -9.52 -11.75
N ILE A 295 -10.25 -8.75 -11.26
CA ILE A 295 -10.46 -7.40 -10.75
C ILE A 295 -9.71 -6.40 -11.63
N GLY A 296 -10.46 -5.51 -12.30
CA GLY A 296 -9.90 -4.35 -13.00
C GLY A 296 -9.57 -3.25 -11.99
N GLN A 297 -8.47 -2.54 -12.18
CA GLN A 297 -8.00 -1.51 -11.26
C GLN A 297 -7.63 -0.23 -12.00
N LEU A 298 -8.00 0.90 -11.42
CA LEU A 298 -7.60 2.23 -11.81
C LEU A 298 -6.89 2.90 -10.61
N GLY A 299 -5.75 3.52 -10.86
CA GLY A 299 -5.04 4.32 -9.87
C GLY A 299 -4.75 5.72 -10.38
N LEU A 300 -4.99 6.71 -9.55
CA LEU A 300 -4.65 8.11 -9.77
C LEU A 300 -3.85 8.60 -8.58
N GLY A 301 -2.81 9.39 -8.80
CA GLY A 301 -2.10 9.92 -7.66
C GLY A 301 -1.16 11.06 -7.99
N ALA A 302 -0.67 11.67 -6.91
CA ALA A 302 0.31 12.72 -6.95
C ALA A 302 1.36 12.50 -5.86
N THR A 303 2.60 12.89 -6.16
CA THR A 303 3.69 12.88 -5.21
C THR A 303 4.35 14.24 -5.16
N TRP A 304 4.89 14.58 -4.00
CA TRP A 304 5.63 15.81 -3.80
C TRP A 304 6.77 15.60 -2.83
N GLN A 305 7.99 15.90 -3.27
CA GLN A 305 9.19 15.82 -2.46
C GLN A 305 9.74 17.21 -2.14
N TRP A 306 10.10 17.40 -0.87
CA TRP A 306 10.93 18.51 -0.38
C TRP A 306 12.11 17.93 0.38
N ASP A 307 13.28 18.09 -0.14
CA ASP A 307 14.50 17.53 0.45
C ASP A 307 14.31 16.06 0.88
N HIS A 308 14.23 15.82 2.17
CA HIS A 308 14.10 14.48 2.77
C HIS A 308 12.65 14.01 2.98
N LEU A 309 11.67 14.84 2.67
CA LEU A 309 10.26 14.53 2.87
C LEU A 309 9.57 14.27 1.52
N LEU A 310 8.90 13.14 1.40
CA LEU A 310 8.03 12.81 0.27
C LEU A 310 6.61 12.58 0.78
N ALA A 311 5.69 13.39 0.29
CA ALA A 311 4.26 13.19 0.48
C ALA A 311 3.62 12.61 -0.77
N ALA A 312 2.67 11.70 -0.61
CA ALA A 312 1.92 11.13 -1.73
C ALA A 312 0.44 11.00 -1.38
N VAL A 313 -0.40 11.19 -2.40
CA VAL A 313 -1.82 10.87 -2.36
C VAL A 313 -2.14 9.96 -3.54
N THR A 314 -2.89 8.90 -3.27
CA THR A 314 -3.35 7.94 -4.28
C THR A 314 -4.84 7.71 -4.11
N LEU A 315 -5.58 7.73 -5.20
CA LEU A 315 -6.96 7.27 -5.26
C LEU A 315 -7.00 5.99 -6.07
N ARG A 316 -7.69 4.99 -5.56
CA ARG A 316 -7.91 3.71 -6.22
C ARG A 316 -9.37 3.49 -6.48
N ALA A 317 -9.66 2.90 -7.61
CA ALA A 317 -10.95 2.31 -7.91
C ALA A 317 -10.71 0.93 -8.52
N SER A 318 -11.53 -0.04 -8.14
CA SER A 318 -11.56 -1.36 -8.76
C SER A 318 -12.97 -1.67 -9.26
N THR A 319 -13.07 -2.59 -10.20
CA THR A 319 -14.34 -3.27 -10.44
C THR A 319 -14.77 -3.96 -9.15
N SER A 320 -16.04 -4.35 -9.05
CA SER A 320 -16.52 -5.06 -7.87
C SER A 320 -15.61 -6.24 -7.54
N GLU A 321 -15.25 -6.36 -6.27
CA GLU A 321 -14.54 -7.51 -5.74
C GLU A 321 -15.50 -8.65 -5.39
N ASP A 322 -16.80 -8.36 -5.24
CA ASP A 322 -17.87 -9.32 -4.98
C ASP A 322 -18.71 -9.53 -6.26
N GLU A 323 -18.80 -10.75 -6.77
CA GLU A 323 -19.60 -11.07 -7.94
C GLU A 323 -21.12 -10.84 -7.76
N ARG A 324 -21.60 -10.84 -6.53
CA ARG A 324 -23.02 -10.66 -6.19
C ARG A 324 -23.40 -9.19 -6.06
N HIS A 325 -22.45 -8.33 -5.67
CA HIS A 325 -22.67 -6.90 -5.52
C HIS A 325 -21.83 -6.15 -6.55
N LYS A 326 -22.48 -5.46 -7.47
CA LYS A 326 -21.82 -4.78 -8.60
C LYS A 326 -21.25 -3.40 -8.27
N ASP A 327 -21.15 -3.05 -7.00
CA ASP A 327 -20.65 -1.75 -6.61
C ASP A 327 -19.13 -1.69 -6.74
N ASN A 328 -18.64 -0.63 -7.36
CA ASN A 328 -17.23 -0.38 -7.52
C ASN A 328 -16.61 -0.12 -6.14
N PHE A 329 -15.47 -0.73 -5.91
CA PHE A 329 -14.70 -0.52 -4.71
C PHE A 329 -13.70 0.61 -4.90
N SER A 330 -13.62 1.54 -3.94
CA SER A 330 -12.65 2.63 -4.02
C SER A 330 -12.15 3.06 -2.65
N PHE A 331 -10.89 3.44 -2.58
CA PHE A 331 -10.30 4.05 -1.39
C PHE A 331 -9.15 4.97 -1.76
N GLY A 332 -8.78 5.85 -0.84
CA GLY A 332 -7.62 6.71 -0.97
C GLY A 332 -6.51 6.32 -0.01
N THR A 333 -5.29 6.63 -0.40
CA THR A 333 -4.08 6.46 0.43
C THR A 333 -3.40 7.80 0.60
N LEU A 334 -3.09 8.16 1.84
CA LEU A 334 -2.16 9.24 2.18
C LEU A 334 -0.86 8.61 2.68
N SER A 335 0.26 9.07 2.16
CA SER A 335 1.57 8.50 2.48
C SER A 335 2.59 9.61 2.72
N VAL A 336 3.43 9.41 3.73
CA VAL A 336 4.56 10.28 4.04
C VAL A 336 5.79 9.40 4.20
N SER A 337 6.85 9.74 3.45
CA SER A 337 8.15 9.09 3.56
C SER A 337 9.19 10.09 4.01
N TRP A 338 10.12 9.64 4.83
CA TRP A 338 11.23 10.43 5.33
C TRP A 338 12.55 9.70 5.05
N ALA A 339 13.47 10.36 4.34
CA ALA A 339 14.84 9.90 4.16
C ALA A 339 15.67 10.32 5.39
N LEU A 340 16.32 9.34 6.05
CA LEU A 340 17.08 9.50 7.29
C LEU A 340 18.52 9.90 7.01
#